data_2756e612955f5191fee1864db7936ac5
#
_entry.id   2756e612955f5191fee1864db7936ac5
#
_cell.length_a   1.000
_cell.length_b   1.000
_cell.length_c   1.000
_cell.angle_alpha   90.00
_cell.angle_beta   90.00
_cell.angle_gamma   90.00
#
_symmetry.space_group_name_H-M   'P 1'
#
loop_
_entity.id
_entity.type
_entity.pdbx_description
1 polymer ?
#
loop_
_entity_poly.entity_id
_entity_poly.type
_entity_poly.pdbx_seq_one_letter_code
_entity_poly.pdbx_strand_id
1 'polypeptide(L)'
;ISSGRLDDQQCVFGILKGLLQGRSAESINVAAFFDNEEVGSGTKQGAASTFLYDVLHRIAQNVCPSDEDFHRAVASSFMFSADNAHAVHPNHPEHTDANNCTYMNEGVVVKVHAGQKYTSDGMSMAVAKELAARAGVPLQYFANRSDKAGGSTLGNLAMAQVSMNCVDIGLPQLAMHSCYETAGARDIVS
;
A
#
# COMPACT_ATOMS: atom_id res chain seq x y z
N ILE A 1 2.17 -19.59 -3.66
CA ILE A 1 3.35 -19.50 -4.53
C ILE A 1 4.57 -19.16 -3.70
N SER A 2 5.75 -19.59 -4.17
CA SER A 2 7.00 -19.27 -3.49
C SER A 2 8.05 -18.84 -4.51
N SER A 3 8.71 -17.72 -4.23
CA SER A 3 9.75 -17.11 -5.05
C SER A 3 10.48 -16.05 -4.23
N GLY A 4 11.65 -15.64 -4.64
CA GLY A 4 12.22 -14.39 -4.15
C GLY A 4 11.50 -13.18 -4.72
N ARG A 5 11.56 -12.06 -4.04
CA ARG A 5 11.00 -10.76 -4.46
C ARG A 5 9.48 -10.75 -4.68
N LEU A 6 8.73 -11.60 -3.98
CA LEU A 6 7.29 -11.42 -3.88
C LEU A 6 6.97 -10.10 -3.20
N ASP A 7 7.82 -9.72 -2.27
CA ASP A 7 7.90 -8.39 -1.74
C ASP A 7 8.79 -7.52 -2.66
N ASP A 8 8.27 -6.51 -3.36
CA ASP A 8 6.83 -6.23 -3.44
C ASP A 8 6.30 -6.38 -4.88
N GLN A 9 6.82 -7.33 -5.65
CA GLN A 9 6.41 -7.56 -7.04
C GLN A 9 4.96 -8.01 -7.17
N GLN A 10 4.39 -8.62 -6.13
CA GLN A 10 2.99 -9.05 -6.20
C GLN A 10 2.02 -7.87 -6.07
N CYS A 11 2.29 -6.86 -5.22
CA CYS A 11 1.47 -5.66 -5.18
C CYS A 11 1.66 -4.83 -6.46
N VAL A 12 2.89 -4.74 -6.99
CA VAL A 12 3.15 -4.12 -8.30
C VAL A 12 2.28 -4.76 -9.39
N PHE A 13 2.21 -6.09 -9.42
CA PHE A 13 1.37 -6.82 -10.38
C PHE A 13 -0.12 -6.49 -10.18
N GLY A 14 -0.61 -6.51 -8.94
CA GLY A 14 -2.01 -6.18 -8.61
C GLY A 14 -2.38 -4.76 -9.04
N ILE A 15 -1.56 -3.77 -8.68
CA ILE A 15 -1.75 -2.36 -9.05
C ILE A 15 -1.77 -2.19 -10.58
N LEU A 16 -0.82 -2.79 -11.28
CA LEU A 16 -0.75 -2.72 -12.74
C LEU A 16 -2.00 -3.31 -13.38
N LYS A 17 -2.45 -4.47 -12.91
CA LYS A 17 -3.69 -5.10 -13.39
C LYS A 17 -4.90 -4.23 -13.13
N GLY A 18 -5.02 -3.67 -11.92
CA GLY A 18 -6.08 -2.75 -11.55
C GLY A 18 -6.11 -1.50 -12.43
N LEU A 19 -4.96 -0.89 -12.71
CA LEU A 19 -4.85 0.26 -13.60
C LEU A 19 -5.31 -0.08 -15.03
N LEU A 20 -4.88 -1.22 -15.57
CA LEU A 20 -5.23 -1.64 -16.95
C LEU A 20 -6.71 -2.00 -17.11
N GLN A 21 -7.35 -2.49 -16.06
CA GLN A 21 -8.76 -2.88 -16.06
C GLN A 21 -9.68 -1.76 -15.61
N GLY A 22 -9.20 -0.89 -14.74
CA GLY A 22 -9.94 0.23 -14.18
C GLY A 22 -10.27 1.28 -15.24
N ARG A 23 -11.51 1.78 -15.22
CA ARG A 23 -11.94 2.89 -16.04
C ARG A 23 -12.66 3.91 -15.17
N SER A 24 -12.28 5.15 -15.28
CA SER A 24 -13.00 6.27 -14.67
C SER A 24 -13.20 7.36 -15.71
N ALA A 25 -14.40 7.93 -15.75
CA ALA A 25 -14.69 9.11 -16.56
C ALA A 25 -14.46 10.43 -15.79
N GLU A 26 -14.36 10.34 -14.46
CA GLU A 26 -14.38 11.51 -13.57
C GLU A 26 -13.08 11.69 -12.77
N SER A 27 -12.15 10.75 -12.86
CA SER A 27 -10.86 10.79 -12.15
C SER A 27 -9.71 10.33 -13.02
N ILE A 28 -8.51 10.77 -12.69
CA ILE A 28 -7.27 10.32 -13.31
C ILE A 28 -6.70 9.21 -12.43
N ASN A 29 -6.69 7.99 -12.94
CA ASN A 29 -6.06 6.86 -12.27
C ASN A 29 -4.55 6.90 -12.50
N VAL A 30 -3.79 6.88 -11.44
CA VAL A 30 -2.32 6.89 -11.47
C VAL A 30 -1.79 5.68 -10.71
N ALA A 31 -0.89 4.93 -11.32
CA ALA A 31 -0.07 3.94 -10.63
C ALA A 31 1.38 4.45 -10.58
N ALA A 32 1.91 4.60 -9.38
CA ALA A 32 3.28 5.03 -9.17
C ALA A 32 4.08 3.85 -8.57
N PHE A 33 5.18 3.50 -9.23
CA PHE A 33 6.09 2.46 -8.78
C PHE A 33 7.42 3.10 -8.42
N PHE A 34 7.82 2.92 -7.16
CA PHE A 34 9.05 3.50 -6.64
C PHE A 34 10.15 2.45 -6.60
N ASP A 35 11.39 2.91 -6.66
CA ASP A 35 12.56 2.08 -6.48
C ASP A 35 13.18 2.33 -5.09
N ASN A 36 14.06 1.42 -4.66
CA ASN A 36 14.83 1.54 -3.43
C ASN A 36 14.00 1.60 -2.13
N GLU A 37 12.82 1.00 -2.09
CA GLU A 37 12.02 0.92 -0.88
C GLU A 37 12.80 0.22 0.24
N GLU A 38 13.37 -0.95 -0.04
CA GLU A 38 14.07 -1.83 0.89
C GLU A 38 15.36 -1.23 1.51
N VAL A 39 15.86 -0.17 0.94
CA VAL A 39 17.02 0.58 1.45
C VAL A 39 16.63 1.97 1.96
N GLY A 40 15.34 2.20 2.22
CA GLY A 40 14.84 3.38 2.93
C GLY A 40 14.28 4.49 2.06
N SER A 41 14.00 4.25 0.78
CA SER A 41 13.33 5.20 -0.15
C SER A 41 14.02 6.56 -0.35
N GLY A 42 15.22 6.76 0.18
CA GLY A 42 15.93 8.05 0.21
C GLY A 42 16.67 8.40 -1.09
N THR A 43 16.25 7.88 -2.22
CA THR A 43 16.86 8.15 -3.54
C THR A 43 15.94 9.00 -4.41
N LYS A 44 16.47 9.54 -5.52
CA LYS A 44 15.69 10.37 -6.45
C LYS A 44 14.49 9.65 -7.09
N GLN A 45 14.47 8.33 -7.12
CA GLN A 45 13.39 7.48 -7.63
C GLN A 45 12.60 6.78 -6.50
N GLY A 46 12.93 7.04 -5.26
CA GLY A 46 12.25 6.48 -4.08
C GLY A 46 11.07 7.33 -3.63
N ALA A 47 10.26 6.78 -2.74
CA ALA A 47 9.03 7.43 -2.26
C ALA A 47 9.29 8.71 -1.44
N ALA A 48 10.47 8.90 -0.87
CA ALA A 48 10.85 10.10 -0.15
C ALA A 48 11.27 11.27 -1.06
N SER A 49 11.40 11.04 -2.37
CA SER A 49 11.75 12.08 -3.34
C SER A 49 10.53 12.92 -3.76
N THR A 50 10.78 14.03 -4.45
CA THR A 50 9.73 14.84 -5.08
C THR A 50 9.13 14.19 -6.35
N PHE A 51 9.62 13.03 -6.75
CA PHE A 51 9.24 12.35 -8.00
C PHE A 51 7.71 12.27 -8.19
N LEU A 52 6.99 11.82 -7.17
CA LEU A 52 5.53 11.73 -7.24
C LEU A 52 4.88 13.09 -7.41
N TYR A 53 5.30 14.08 -6.61
CA TYR A 53 4.81 15.44 -6.68
C TYR A 53 5.06 16.04 -8.08
N ASP A 54 6.29 15.93 -8.58
CA ASP A 54 6.69 16.51 -9.85
C ASP A 54 5.89 15.94 -11.03
N VAL A 55 5.65 14.63 -11.02
CA VAL A 55 4.86 13.97 -12.07
C VAL A 55 3.39 14.37 -11.98
N LEU A 56 2.77 14.33 -10.80
CA LEU A 56 1.37 14.70 -10.61
C LEU A 56 1.12 16.17 -10.95
N HIS A 57 2.01 17.06 -10.53
CA HIS A 57 1.92 18.48 -10.84
C HIS A 57 1.99 18.74 -12.34
N ARG A 58 2.92 18.09 -13.04
CA ARG A 58 3.04 18.18 -14.51
C ARG A 58 1.84 17.61 -15.25
N ILE A 59 1.23 16.55 -14.77
CA ILE A 59 -0.03 16.01 -15.31
C ILE A 59 -1.13 17.06 -15.12
N ALA A 60 -1.27 17.60 -13.91
CA ALA A 60 -2.30 18.59 -13.57
C ALA A 60 -2.20 19.85 -14.42
N GLN A 61 -1.01 20.37 -14.69
CA GLN A 61 -0.81 21.55 -15.53
C GLN A 61 -1.39 21.41 -16.95
N ASN A 62 -1.61 20.18 -17.43
CA ASN A 62 -2.24 19.94 -18.73
C ASN A 62 -3.77 19.82 -18.66
N VAL A 63 -4.31 19.64 -17.46
CA VAL A 63 -5.75 19.39 -17.24
C VAL A 63 -6.41 20.56 -16.50
N CYS A 64 -5.71 21.09 -15.49
CA CYS A 64 -6.14 22.20 -14.65
C CYS A 64 -4.91 23.08 -14.36
N PRO A 65 -4.68 24.13 -15.14
CA PRO A 65 -3.41 24.86 -15.17
C PRO A 65 -3.15 25.75 -13.95
N SER A 66 -4.08 25.91 -13.03
CA SER A 66 -3.85 26.70 -11.82
C SER A 66 -3.26 25.81 -10.70
N ASP A 67 -2.31 26.35 -9.94
CA ASP A 67 -1.74 25.65 -8.78
C ASP A 67 -2.82 25.40 -7.71
N GLU A 68 -3.78 26.29 -7.55
CA GLU A 68 -4.90 26.09 -6.62
C GLU A 68 -5.75 24.86 -7.01
N ASP A 69 -6.03 24.67 -8.29
CA ASP A 69 -6.77 23.50 -8.77
C ASP A 69 -5.98 22.20 -8.54
N PHE A 70 -4.65 22.22 -8.69
CA PHE A 70 -3.79 21.10 -8.34
C PHE A 70 -3.91 20.77 -6.85
N HIS A 71 -3.79 21.73 -5.97
CA HIS A 71 -3.91 21.50 -4.52
C HIS A 71 -5.30 20.97 -4.12
N ARG A 72 -6.36 21.49 -4.74
CA ARG A 72 -7.73 21.00 -4.55
C ARG A 72 -7.88 19.55 -5.06
N ALA A 73 -7.31 19.23 -6.21
CA ALA A 73 -7.32 17.89 -6.76
C ALA A 73 -6.59 16.90 -5.82
N VAL A 74 -5.41 17.27 -5.32
CA VAL A 74 -4.67 16.46 -4.34
C VAL A 74 -5.49 16.24 -3.07
N ALA A 75 -6.07 17.30 -2.50
CA ALA A 75 -6.90 17.20 -1.29
C ALA A 75 -8.15 16.32 -1.47
N SER A 76 -8.66 16.21 -2.70
CA SER A 76 -9.81 15.36 -3.06
C SER A 76 -9.39 13.95 -3.51
N SER A 77 -8.11 13.69 -3.62
CA SER A 77 -7.56 12.39 -4.06
C SER A 77 -7.49 11.38 -2.93
N PHE A 78 -7.39 10.12 -3.31
CA PHE A 78 -7.18 9.02 -2.38
C PHE A 78 -6.07 8.10 -2.91
N MET A 79 -5.15 7.71 -2.04
CA MET A 79 -4.03 6.84 -2.37
C MET A 79 -4.17 5.49 -1.66
N PHE A 80 -3.93 4.42 -2.39
CA PHE A 80 -3.59 3.12 -1.85
C PHE A 80 -2.07 2.97 -1.89
N SER A 81 -1.45 2.91 -0.73
CA SER A 81 -0.06 2.55 -0.60
C SER A 81 0.00 1.03 -0.42
N ALA A 82 0.55 0.35 -1.38
CA ALA A 82 0.56 -1.11 -1.38
C ALA A 82 1.99 -1.63 -1.22
N ASP A 83 2.16 -2.48 -0.22
CA ASP A 83 3.39 -3.14 0.16
C ASP A 83 3.03 -4.34 1.05
N ASN A 84 3.70 -5.48 0.88
CA ASN A 84 3.28 -6.72 1.53
C ASN A 84 3.18 -6.64 3.05
N ALA A 85 2.42 -7.56 3.63
CA ALA A 85 2.22 -7.69 5.06
C ALA A 85 2.71 -9.06 5.57
N HIS A 86 3.09 -9.12 6.84
CA HIS A 86 3.45 -10.40 7.46
C HIS A 86 2.21 -11.26 7.71
N ALA A 87 2.23 -12.50 7.25
CA ALA A 87 1.28 -13.52 7.70
C ALA A 87 1.73 -14.13 9.04
N VAL A 88 0.80 -14.71 9.79
CA VAL A 88 1.13 -15.50 10.99
C VAL A 88 2.04 -16.65 10.62
N HIS A 89 3.21 -16.69 11.24
CA HIS A 89 4.16 -17.78 11.00
C HIS A 89 3.72 -19.03 11.77
N PRO A 90 3.51 -20.18 11.12
CA PRO A 90 2.93 -21.36 11.76
C PRO A 90 3.74 -21.90 12.95
N ASN A 91 5.06 -21.75 12.91
CA ASN A 91 5.95 -22.20 14.00
C ASN A 91 6.28 -21.09 15.02
N HIS A 92 5.88 -19.86 14.76
CA HIS A 92 6.20 -18.68 15.59
C HIS A 92 5.01 -17.71 15.69
N PRO A 93 3.80 -18.20 16.04
CA PRO A 93 2.62 -17.35 16.14
C PRO A 93 2.78 -16.25 17.21
N GLU A 94 3.65 -16.48 18.20
CA GLU A 94 3.96 -15.51 19.25
C GLU A 94 4.60 -14.21 18.74
N HIS A 95 5.06 -14.15 17.51
CA HIS A 95 5.56 -12.91 16.91
C HIS A 95 4.48 -11.99 16.36
N THR A 96 3.26 -12.49 16.21
CA THR A 96 2.11 -11.75 15.70
C THR A 96 1.27 -11.17 16.85
N ASP A 97 0.65 -10.01 16.66
CA ASP A 97 -0.37 -9.51 17.58
C ASP A 97 -1.57 -10.48 17.61
N ALA A 98 -1.99 -10.87 18.81
CA ALA A 98 -3.01 -11.92 18.99
C ALA A 98 -4.42 -11.51 18.50
N ASN A 99 -4.68 -10.21 18.39
CA ASN A 99 -5.98 -9.68 17.97
C ASN A 99 -6.05 -9.30 16.49
N ASN A 100 -4.88 -9.14 15.83
CA ASN A 100 -4.76 -8.69 14.44
C ASN A 100 -3.91 -9.67 13.65
N CYS A 101 -4.38 -10.91 13.61
CA CYS A 101 -3.75 -11.99 12.85
C CYS A 101 -4.10 -11.92 11.37
N THR A 102 -3.12 -12.13 10.51
CA THR A 102 -3.29 -12.15 9.06
C THR A 102 -2.84 -13.48 8.48
N TYR A 103 -3.60 -14.02 7.55
CA TYR A 103 -3.37 -15.34 6.97
C TYR A 103 -3.36 -15.28 5.45
N MET A 104 -2.51 -16.10 4.85
CA MET A 104 -2.45 -16.27 3.39
C MET A 104 -3.76 -16.85 2.85
N ASN A 105 -4.19 -16.38 1.68
CA ASN A 105 -5.43 -16.73 1.00
C ASN A 105 -6.71 -16.27 1.71
N GLU A 106 -6.60 -15.31 2.62
CA GLU A 106 -7.72 -14.69 3.34
C GLU A 106 -7.94 -13.22 2.94
N GLY A 107 -7.33 -12.81 1.82
CA GLY A 107 -7.57 -11.50 1.19
C GLY A 107 -6.57 -10.42 1.59
N VAL A 108 -6.93 -9.19 1.20
CA VAL A 108 -6.10 -8.00 1.38
C VAL A 108 -5.97 -7.62 2.85
N VAL A 109 -4.80 -7.15 3.24
CA VAL A 109 -4.48 -6.69 4.59
C VAL A 109 -4.43 -5.18 4.63
N VAL A 110 -5.16 -4.54 5.54
CA VAL A 110 -4.97 -3.14 5.92
C VAL A 110 -3.98 -3.07 7.08
N LYS A 111 -2.91 -2.30 6.91
CA LYS A 111 -1.86 -2.14 7.91
C LYS A 111 -2.13 -0.92 8.80
N VAL A 112 -2.07 -1.10 10.13
CA VAL A 112 -2.33 -0.06 11.12
C VAL A 112 -1.15 0.07 12.07
N HIS A 113 -0.75 1.30 12.38
CA HIS A 113 0.33 1.58 13.32
C HIS A 113 0.06 2.85 14.14
N ALA A 114 0.00 2.72 15.45
CA ALA A 114 -0.27 3.85 16.36
C ALA A 114 0.76 4.99 16.24
N GLY A 115 2.01 4.68 15.92
CA GLY A 115 3.07 5.66 15.66
C GLY A 115 3.14 6.18 14.23
N GLN A 116 2.07 5.96 13.42
CA GLN A 116 1.95 6.45 12.04
C GLN A 116 3.10 6.04 11.10
N LYS A 117 3.67 4.87 11.32
CA LYS A 117 4.59 4.26 10.35
C LYS A 117 3.86 3.69 9.13
N TYR A 118 2.55 3.48 9.27
CA TYR A 118 1.58 3.23 8.20
C TYR A 118 0.60 4.39 8.20
N THR A 119 0.11 4.75 7.03
CA THR A 119 -0.71 5.96 6.82
C THR A 119 -2.18 5.76 7.21
N SER A 120 -2.60 4.51 7.41
CA SER A 120 -4.00 4.18 7.67
C SER A 120 -4.56 4.89 8.90
N ASP A 121 -5.71 5.51 8.73
CA ASP A 121 -6.53 6.13 9.77
C ASP A 121 -7.97 5.64 9.70
N GLY A 122 -8.84 6.12 10.60
CA GLY A 122 -10.23 5.67 10.67
C GLY A 122 -11.03 5.95 9.40
N MET A 123 -10.76 7.07 8.71
CA MET A 123 -11.43 7.44 7.45
C MET A 123 -10.95 6.52 6.31
N SER A 124 -9.66 6.43 6.12
CA SER A 124 -9.07 5.66 5.03
C SER A 124 -9.35 4.16 5.14
N MET A 125 -9.35 3.62 6.38
CA MET A 125 -9.78 2.24 6.63
C MET A 125 -11.26 2.01 6.30
N ALA A 126 -12.13 2.97 6.59
CA ALA A 126 -13.56 2.86 6.24
C ALA A 126 -13.76 2.83 4.72
N VAL A 127 -13.00 3.65 3.98
CA VAL A 127 -13.01 3.64 2.51
C VAL A 127 -12.52 2.28 1.98
N ALA A 128 -11.39 1.79 2.48
CA ALA A 128 -10.85 0.49 2.06
C ALA A 128 -11.84 -0.65 2.33
N LYS A 129 -12.49 -0.65 3.50
CA LYS A 129 -13.50 -1.64 3.87
C LYS A 129 -14.71 -1.62 2.92
N GLU A 130 -15.21 -0.44 2.59
CA GLU A 130 -16.35 -0.29 1.68
C GLU A 130 -16.00 -0.77 0.26
N LEU A 131 -14.80 -0.41 -0.24
CA LEU A 131 -14.35 -0.84 -1.56
C LEU A 131 -14.11 -2.35 -1.64
N ALA A 132 -13.50 -2.94 -0.62
CA ALA A 132 -13.32 -4.38 -0.53
C ALA A 132 -14.67 -5.12 -0.52
N ALA A 133 -15.65 -4.62 0.24
CA ALA A 133 -17.00 -5.19 0.29
C ALA A 133 -17.69 -5.12 -1.08
N ARG A 134 -17.59 -4.00 -1.79
CA ARG A 134 -18.15 -3.86 -3.16
C ARG A 134 -17.47 -4.77 -4.16
N ALA A 135 -16.17 -4.97 -4.02
CA ALA A 135 -15.40 -5.88 -4.88
C ALA A 135 -15.61 -7.36 -4.52
N GLY A 136 -16.22 -7.68 -3.37
CA GLY A 136 -16.34 -9.04 -2.87
C GLY A 136 -15.01 -9.63 -2.40
N VAL A 137 -14.07 -8.78 -2.02
CA VAL A 137 -12.72 -9.15 -1.57
C VAL A 137 -12.68 -9.22 -0.05
N PRO A 138 -12.19 -10.33 0.55
CA PRO A 138 -11.97 -10.40 1.99
C PRO A 138 -10.92 -9.38 2.44
N LEU A 139 -11.12 -8.83 3.66
CA LEU A 139 -10.22 -7.84 4.23
C LEU A 139 -9.78 -8.27 5.62
N GLN A 140 -8.49 -8.17 5.87
CA GLN A 140 -7.85 -8.44 7.15
C GLN A 140 -7.20 -7.17 7.71
N TYR A 141 -6.88 -7.17 8.99
CA TYR A 141 -6.17 -6.06 9.62
C TYR A 141 -4.89 -6.55 10.26
N PHE A 142 -3.82 -5.80 10.05
CA PHE A 142 -2.51 -6.05 10.62
C PHE A 142 -2.10 -4.91 11.55
N ALA A 143 -1.65 -5.25 12.73
CA ALA A 143 -0.92 -4.35 13.61
C ALA A 143 0.33 -5.06 14.12
N ASN A 144 1.43 -4.33 14.22
CA ASN A 144 2.61 -4.86 14.87
C ASN A 144 2.31 -5.14 16.35
N ARG A 145 2.83 -6.22 16.86
CA ARG A 145 2.86 -6.48 18.28
C ARG A 145 3.58 -5.31 19.00
N SER A 146 3.02 -4.80 20.10
CA SER A 146 3.46 -3.55 20.72
C SER A 146 4.91 -3.56 21.25
N ASP A 147 5.46 -4.75 21.51
CA ASP A 147 6.84 -4.95 21.95
C ASP A 147 7.82 -5.22 20.80
N LYS A 148 7.34 -5.18 19.54
CA LYS A 148 8.17 -5.37 18.34
C LYS A 148 8.29 -4.08 17.55
N ALA A 149 9.52 -3.74 17.20
CA ALA A 149 9.74 -2.64 16.27
C ALA A 149 9.21 -3.05 14.88
N GLY A 150 8.23 -2.31 14.38
CA GLY A 150 7.76 -2.46 13.02
C GLY A 150 8.61 -1.67 12.04
N GLY A 151 8.65 -2.11 10.79
CA GLY A 151 9.11 -1.32 9.66
C GLY A 151 8.18 -0.13 9.38
N SER A 152 8.51 0.67 8.40
CA SER A 152 7.61 1.64 7.79
C SER A 152 7.38 1.26 6.33
N THR A 153 6.44 1.93 5.68
CA THR A 153 6.14 1.69 4.27
C THR A 153 6.42 2.95 3.45
N LEU A 154 6.28 2.82 2.15
CA LEU A 154 6.44 3.95 1.23
C LEU A 154 5.34 5.00 1.38
N GLY A 155 4.17 4.64 1.90
CA GLY A 155 3.00 5.52 1.98
C GLY A 155 3.23 6.76 2.82
N ASN A 156 3.75 6.61 4.03
CA ASN A 156 4.02 7.76 4.90
C ASN A 156 5.10 8.69 4.34
N LEU A 157 6.06 8.17 3.58
CA LEU A 157 7.09 8.95 2.91
C LEU A 157 6.51 9.71 1.71
N ALA A 158 5.73 9.04 0.88
CA ALA A 158 5.06 9.67 -0.27
C ALA A 158 4.07 10.76 0.18
N MET A 159 3.33 10.54 1.26
CA MET A 159 2.41 11.53 1.82
C MET A 159 3.12 12.79 2.37
N ALA A 160 4.36 12.67 2.80
CA ALA A 160 5.16 13.84 3.20
C ALA A 160 5.45 14.77 2.00
N GLN A 161 5.41 14.25 0.78
CA GLN A 161 5.60 15.00 -0.46
C GLN A 161 4.27 15.45 -1.09
N VAL A 162 3.22 14.61 -0.99
CA VAL A 162 1.91 14.87 -1.58
C VAL A 162 0.81 14.53 -0.57
N SER A 163 0.33 15.55 0.14
CA SER A 163 -0.63 15.38 1.25
C SER A 163 -2.02 15.03 0.75
N MET A 164 -2.38 13.74 0.78
CA MET A 164 -3.71 13.25 0.44
C MET A 164 -4.17 12.14 1.40
N ASN A 165 -5.45 11.79 1.38
CA ASN A 165 -5.92 10.63 2.15
C ASN A 165 -5.28 9.35 1.63
N CYS A 166 -4.77 8.53 2.54
CA CYS A 166 -4.06 7.32 2.17
C CYS A 166 -4.39 6.16 3.11
N VAL A 167 -4.42 4.96 2.57
CA VAL A 167 -4.47 3.70 3.32
C VAL A 167 -3.30 2.82 2.92
N ASP A 168 -2.62 2.25 3.90
CA ASP A 168 -1.62 1.22 3.67
C ASP A 168 -2.27 -0.16 3.62
N ILE A 169 -2.09 -0.83 2.49
CA ILE A 169 -2.57 -2.19 2.26
C ILE A 169 -1.42 -3.10 1.85
N GLY A 170 -1.66 -4.40 1.87
CA GLY A 170 -0.69 -5.37 1.39
C GLY A 170 -1.27 -6.76 1.25
N LEU A 171 -0.47 -7.68 0.74
CA LEU A 171 -0.82 -9.08 0.67
C LEU A 171 -0.03 -9.87 1.72
N PRO A 172 -0.67 -10.81 2.43
CA PRO A 172 0.01 -11.53 3.50
C PRO A 172 1.02 -12.55 2.96
N GLN A 173 2.24 -12.53 3.48
CA GLN A 173 3.29 -13.45 3.08
C GLN A 173 4.13 -13.95 4.26
N LEU A 174 4.88 -15.01 4.04
CA LEU A 174 5.87 -15.57 4.95
C LEU A 174 7.28 -15.37 4.38
N ALA A 175 8.26 -15.33 5.28
CA ALA A 175 9.68 -15.26 4.95
C ALA A 175 10.05 -14.04 4.08
N MET A 176 9.37 -12.90 4.32
CA MET A 176 9.65 -11.61 3.68
C MET A 176 11.15 -11.29 3.74
N HIS A 177 11.70 -10.77 2.65
CA HIS A 177 13.13 -10.49 2.42
C HIS A 177 14.03 -11.73 2.32
N SER A 178 13.50 -12.94 2.39
CA SER A 178 14.28 -14.14 2.13
C SER A 178 14.47 -14.39 0.63
N CYS A 179 15.38 -15.26 0.29
CA CYS A 179 15.50 -15.71 -1.10
C CYS A 179 14.35 -16.61 -1.57
N TYR A 180 13.45 -17.01 -0.66
CA TYR A 180 12.32 -17.89 -0.94
C TYR A 180 11.10 -17.50 -0.11
N GLU A 181 10.48 -16.40 -0.47
CA GLU A 181 9.27 -15.90 0.12
C GLU A 181 8.06 -16.75 -0.28
N THR A 182 7.01 -16.75 0.53
CA THR A 182 5.80 -17.55 0.25
C THR A 182 4.55 -16.70 0.47
N ALA A 183 3.69 -16.67 -0.53
CA ALA A 183 2.44 -15.92 -0.53
C ALA A 183 1.25 -16.75 -0.99
N GLY A 184 0.04 -16.31 -0.61
CA GLY A 184 -1.20 -16.93 -1.01
C GLY A 184 -1.51 -16.70 -2.50
N ALA A 185 -1.78 -17.77 -3.24
CA ALA A 185 -2.08 -17.63 -4.67
C ALA A 185 -3.43 -16.94 -4.94
N ARG A 186 -4.38 -17.03 -3.99
CA ARG A 186 -5.69 -16.36 -4.11
C ARG A 186 -5.61 -14.87 -3.83
N ASP A 187 -4.68 -14.44 -2.99
CA ASP A 187 -4.56 -13.04 -2.59
C ASP A 187 -4.13 -12.14 -3.76
N ILE A 188 -3.40 -12.69 -4.75
CA ILE A 188 -2.91 -11.93 -5.92
C ILE A 188 -4.07 -11.45 -6.83
N VAL A 189 -5.23 -12.08 -6.73
CA VAL A 189 -6.42 -11.72 -7.52
C VAL A 189 -7.51 -11.03 -6.69
N SER A 190 -7.21 -10.72 -5.46
CA SER A 190 -8.12 -10.07 -4.49
C SER A 190 -8.19 -8.55 -4.62
#